data_efc952d6c036066ffb7f1f411148f140
#
_entry.id   efc952d6c036066ffb7f1f411148f140
#
_cell.length_a   1.000
_cell.length_b   1.000
_cell.length_c   1.000
_cell.angle_alpha   90.00
_cell.angle_beta   90.00
_cell.angle_gamma   90.00
#
_symmetry.space_group_name_H-M   'P 1'
#
loop_
_entity.id
_entity.type
_entity.pdbx_description
1 polymer ?
#
loop_
_entity_poly.entity_id
_entity_poly.type
_entity_poly.pdbx_seq_one_letter_code
_entity_poly.pdbx_strand_id
1 'polypeptide(L)'
;MLVNATEMLKKAKAGHYAVGQFNINNLEWTKAILQTAQELNSPVILGVSEGAGKYMTGYKTVVGMVNGMMEELNITVPVALHLDHGSYDGCLKCVEAGFSSIMFDGSHYPIDENVAKTKELVKIVAEHNMSLEAEVGSIGGEEDGVVGMGECADPDECKRVADVGINFLSAGIGNIHGKYPANWQGL
;
A
#
# COMPACT_ATOMS: atom_id res chain seq x y z
N MET A 1 14.17 4.65 10.65
CA MET A 1 13.23 3.60 11.11
C MET A 1 11.95 3.71 10.34
N LEU A 2 11.41 2.59 9.84
CA LEU A 2 10.12 2.55 9.16
C LEU A 2 8.99 3.06 10.06
N VAL A 3 8.02 3.74 9.48
CA VAL A 3 6.87 4.30 10.20
C VAL A 3 5.55 3.76 9.65
N ASN A 4 4.55 3.70 10.53
CA ASN A 4 3.15 3.51 10.15
C ASN A 4 2.69 4.69 9.27
N ALA A 5 1.98 4.43 8.17
CA ALA A 5 1.60 5.47 7.21
C ALA A 5 0.52 6.44 7.72
N THR A 6 -0.19 6.11 8.79
CA THR A 6 -1.37 6.86 9.25
C THR A 6 -1.09 8.35 9.49
N GLU A 7 -0.02 8.68 10.23
CA GLU A 7 0.24 10.07 10.59
C GLU A 7 0.75 10.91 9.39
N MET A 8 1.53 10.32 8.48
CA MET A 8 1.94 11.04 7.26
C MET A 8 0.73 11.32 6.36
N LEU A 9 -0.21 10.38 6.24
CA LEU A 9 -1.43 10.54 5.44
C LEU A 9 -2.41 11.53 6.07
N LYS A 10 -2.56 11.55 7.39
CA LYS A 10 -3.34 12.59 8.09
C LYS A 10 -2.78 14.00 7.86
N LYS A 11 -1.45 14.15 7.92
CA LYS A 11 -0.78 15.43 7.63
C LYS A 11 -0.98 15.83 6.16
N ALA A 12 -0.87 14.88 5.24
CA ALA A 12 -1.11 15.12 3.82
C ALA A 12 -2.53 15.61 3.55
N LYS A 13 -3.52 14.93 4.14
CA LYS A 13 -4.93 15.32 4.05
C LYS A 13 -5.18 16.73 4.62
N ALA A 14 -4.64 17.04 5.79
CA ALA A 14 -4.78 18.35 6.40
C ALA A 14 -4.04 19.46 5.62
N GLY A 15 -2.91 19.12 4.99
CA GLY A 15 -2.10 20.03 4.19
C GLY A 15 -2.50 20.12 2.71
N HIS A 16 -3.53 19.38 2.28
CA HIS A 16 -3.98 19.32 0.88
C HIS A 16 -2.89 18.92 -0.12
N TYR A 17 -2.06 17.92 0.25
CA TYR A 17 -1.08 17.31 -0.65
C TYR A 17 -1.19 15.79 -0.63
N ALA A 18 -0.59 15.12 -1.62
CA ALA A 18 -0.50 13.66 -1.66
C ALA A 18 0.89 13.17 -1.23
N VAL A 19 0.94 11.99 -0.62
CA VAL A 19 2.20 11.26 -0.40
C VAL A 19 2.39 10.30 -1.57
N GLY A 20 3.57 10.34 -2.20
CA GLY A 20 3.90 9.43 -3.30
C GLY A 20 4.11 8.00 -2.79
N GLN A 21 3.49 7.02 -3.48
CA GLN A 21 3.80 5.61 -3.35
C GLN A 21 4.56 5.16 -4.59
N PHE A 22 5.73 4.56 -4.40
CA PHE A 22 6.59 4.10 -5.49
C PHE A 22 6.91 2.62 -5.32
N ASN A 23 6.66 1.84 -6.36
CA ASN A 23 6.96 0.41 -6.35
C ASN A 23 8.47 0.18 -6.37
N ILE A 24 8.94 -0.74 -5.54
CA ILE A 24 10.33 -1.16 -5.45
C ILE A 24 10.47 -2.64 -5.81
N ASN A 25 11.42 -2.94 -6.70
CA ASN A 25 11.71 -4.32 -7.15
C ASN A 25 13.17 -4.71 -6.94
N ASN A 26 14.05 -3.77 -6.61
CA ASN A 26 15.48 -3.99 -6.50
C ASN A 26 16.16 -2.89 -5.65
N LEU A 27 17.44 -3.07 -5.42
CA LEU A 27 18.28 -2.16 -4.66
C LEU A 27 18.39 -0.77 -5.31
N GLU A 28 18.55 -0.71 -6.62
CA GLU A 28 18.78 0.52 -7.37
C GLU A 28 17.57 1.46 -7.29
N TRP A 29 16.37 0.94 -7.48
CA TRP A 29 15.13 1.72 -7.40
C TRP A 29 14.90 2.18 -5.97
N THR A 30 15.04 1.28 -5.00
CA THR A 30 14.88 1.62 -3.58
C THR A 30 15.83 2.75 -3.18
N LYS A 31 17.10 2.66 -3.57
CA LYS A 31 18.12 3.69 -3.31
C LYS A 31 17.74 5.05 -3.91
N ALA A 32 17.35 5.05 -5.20
CA ALA A 32 16.99 6.28 -5.89
C ALA A 32 15.78 6.97 -5.22
N ILE A 33 14.75 6.21 -4.85
CA ILE A 33 13.55 6.73 -4.20
C ILE A 33 13.89 7.30 -2.81
N LEU A 34 14.64 6.56 -1.99
CA LEU A 34 15.02 7.01 -0.65
C LEU A 34 15.89 8.27 -0.67
N GLN A 35 16.88 8.33 -1.56
CA GLN A 35 17.72 9.51 -1.70
C GLN A 35 16.93 10.73 -2.15
N THR A 36 16.06 10.59 -3.16
CA THR A 36 15.20 11.67 -3.64
C THR A 36 14.22 12.14 -2.56
N ALA A 37 13.60 11.24 -1.82
CA ALA A 37 12.72 11.57 -0.72
C ALA A 37 13.45 12.39 0.37
N GLN A 38 14.68 11.97 0.71
CA GLN A 38 15.52 12.70 1.67
C GLN A 38 15.93 14.08 1.17
N GLU A 39 16.38 14.20 -0.08
CA GLU A 39 16.76 15.47 -0.71
C GLU A 39 15.61 16.49 -0.74
N LEU A 40 14.40 16.00 -1.03
CA LEU A 40 13.19 16.81 -1.11
C LEU A 40 12.50 17.02 0.25
N ASN A 41 13.02 16.44 1.33
CA ASN A 41 12.39 16.42 2.65
C ASN A 41 10.91 15.97 2.58
N SER A 42 10.63 14.95 1.75
CA SER A 42 9.28 14.43 1.46
C SER A 42 9.07 13.08 2.12
N PRO A 43 7.94 12.85 2.80
CA PRO A 43 7.56 11.50 3.20
C PRO A 43 7.30 10.63 1.97
N VAL A 44 7.53 9.32 2.09
CA VAL A 44 7.37 8.38 0.99
C VAL A 44 6.81 7.03 1.45
N ILE A 45 6.05 6.38 0.58
CA ILE A 45 5.62 4.99 0.73
C ILE A 45 6.36 4.15 -0.31
N LEU A 46 7.03 3.10 0.13
CA LEU A 46 7.67 2.10 -0.72
C LEU A 46 6.68 0.95 -0.91
N GLY A 47 6.09 0.84 -2.09
CA GLY A 47 5.16 -0.22 -2.45
C GLY A 47 5.89 -1.50 -2.86
N VAL A 48 5.41 -2.63 -2.38
CA VAL A 48 5.94 -3.95 -2.73
C VAL A 48 4.76 -4.87 -3.04
N SER A 49 4.60 -5.24 -4.31
CA SER A 49 3.63 -6.25 -4.68
C SER A 49 4.10 -7.67 -4.27
N GLU A 50 3.20 -8.64 -4.27
CA GLU A 50 3.59 -10.04 -4.00
C GLU A 50 4.59 -10.55 -5.02
N GLY A 51 4.44 -10.14 -6.31
CA GLY A 51 5.37 -10.45 -7.38
C GLY A 51 6.75 -9.87 -7.12
N ALA A 52 6.84 -8.60 -6.71
CA ALA A 52 8.09 -7.94 -6.35
C ALA A 52 8.74 -8.59 -5.12
N GLY A 53 7.96 -8.91 -4.10
CA GLY A 53 8.44 -9.63 -2.91
C GLY A 53 9.06 -10.98 -3.26
N LYS A 54 8.40 -11.74 -4.12
CA LYS A 54 8.91 -13.03 -4.63
C LYS A 54 10.18 -12.84 -5.47
N TYR A 55 10.22 -11.84 -6.35
CA TYR A 55 11.39 -11.51 -7.17
C TYR A 55 12.61 -11.20 -6.31
N MET A 56 12.43 -10.43 -5.24
CA MET A 56 13.47 -10.09 -4.26
C MET A 56 13.75 -11.20 -3.23
N THR A 57 13.34 -12.44 -3.50
CA THR A 57 13.53 -13.66 -2.70
C THR A 57 12.69 -13.76 -1.41
N GLY A 58 11.91 -12.75 -1.06
CA GLY A 58 10.99 -12.77 0.07
C GLY A 58 10.94 -11.47 0.87
N TYR A 59 9.90 -11.30 1.63
CA TYR A 59 9.61 -10.06 2.37
C TYR A 59 10.66 -9.71 3.43
N LYS A 60 11.28 -10.71 4.08
CA LYS A 60 12.39 -10.47 5.03
C LYS A 60 13.61 -9.87 4.36
N THR A 61 13.90 -10.28 3.12
CA THR A 61 14.98 -9.70 2.30
C THR A 61 14.66 -8.23 2.00
N VAL A 62 13.42 -7.93 1.63
CA VAL A 62 12.97 -6.57 1.36
C VAL A 62 13.14 -5.69 2.61
N VAL A 63 12.66 -6.14 3.76
CA VAL A 63 12.78 -5.41 5.04
C VAL A 63 14.25 -5.17 5.39
N GLY A 64 15.11 -6.18 5.25
CA GLY A 64 16.55 -6.07 5.52
C GLY A 64 17.23 -5.05 4.60
N MET A 65 16.93 -5.10 3.29
CA MET A 65 17.45 -4.16 2.30
C MET A 65 17.04 -2.73 2.62
N VAL A 66 15.75 -2.48 2.84
CA VAL A 66 15.23 -1.13 3.12
C VAL A 66 15.80 -0.57 4.42
N ASN A 67 15.80 -1.35 5.51
CA ASN A 67 16.35 -0.90 6.79
C ASN A 67 17.85 -0.57 6.69
N GLY A 68 18.65 -1.44 6.05
CA GLY A 68 20.07 -1.18 5.84
C GLY A 68 20.32 0.09 5.03
N MET A 69 19.55 0.31 3.95
CA MET A 69 19.66 1.53 3.17
C MET A 69 19.26 2.79 3.95
N MET A 70 18.19 2.71 4.74
CA MET A 70 17.76 3.85 5.55
C MET A 70 18.83 4.26 6.56
N GLU A 71 19.54 3.30 7.14
CA GLU A 71 20.64 3.53 8.08
C GLU A 71 21.84 4.13 7.36
N GLU A 72 22.37 3.47 6.32
CA GLU A 72 23.57 3.89 5.60
C GLU A 72 23.41 5.23 4.88
N LEU A 73 22.22 5.54 4.38
CA LEU A 73 21.90 6.81 3.71
C LEU A 73 21.45 7.91 4.68
N ASN A 74 21.39 7.64 5.98
CA ASN A 74 20.90 8.57 7.00
C ASN A 74 19.52 9.15 6.66
N ILE A 75 18.57 8.30 6.26
CA ILE A 75 17.21 8.71 5.91
C ILE A 75 16.45 9.12 7.17
N THR A 76 16.03 10.37 7.24
CA THR A 76 15.29 10.95 8.37
C THR A 76 13.84 11.29 8.05
N VAL A 77 13.48 11.39 6.78
CA VAL A 77 12.08 11.57 6.36
C VAL A 77 11.23 10.34 6.72
N PRO A 78 9.92 10.49 6.96
CA PRO A 78 9.04 9.37 7.19
C PRO A 78 8.98 8.43 5.98
N VAL A 79 9.26 7.15 6.19
CA VAL A 79 9.20 6.09 5.17
C VAL A 79 8.29 4.98 5.67
N ALA A 80 7.24 4.64 4.92
CA ALA A 80 6.44 3.45 5.15
C ALA A 80 6.82 2.37 4.13
N LEU A 81 7.05 1.14 4.59
CA LEU A 81 7.19 -0.04 3.73
C LEU A 81 5.83 -0.74 3.69
N HIS A 82 5.24 -0.80 2.50
CA HIS A 82 3.86 -1.12 2.27
C HIS A 82 3.70 -2.32 1.32
N LEU A 83 2.93 -3.33 1.73
CA LEU A 83 2.46 -4.37 0.81
C LEU A 83 1.37 -3.76 -0.07
N ASP A 84 1.54 -3.86 -1.39
CA ASP A 84 0.62 -3.34 -2.39
C ASP A 84 -0.21 -4.48 -3.00
N HIS A 85 -1.53 -4.34 -3.06
CA HIS A 85 -2.49 -5.35 -3.53
C HIS A 85 -2.25 -6.77 -2.95
N GLY A 86 -2.17 -6.87 -1.62
CA GLY A 86 -1.87 -8.12 -0.95
C GLY A 86 -3.06 -9.06 -0.79
N SER A 87 -2.82 -10.36 -0.98
CA SER A 87 -3.74 -11.39 -0.51
C SER A 87 -3.78 -11.43 1.02
N TYR A 88 -4.79 -12.10 1.60
CA TYR A 88 -4.85 -12.27 3.06
C TYR A 88 -3.59 -12.93 3.62
N ASP A 89 -3.10 -13.99 2.97
CA ASP A 89 -1.86 -14.68 3.35
C ASP A 89 -0.61 -13.80 3.15
N GLY A 90 -0.58 -12.99 2.09
CA GLY A 90 0.47 -12.01 1.84
C GLY A 90 0.56 -10.98 2.96
N CYS A 91 -0.58 -10.48 3.42
CA CYS A 91 -0.69 -9.57 4.55
C CYS A 91 -0.06 -10.16 5.82
N LEU A 92 -0.42 -11.40 6.18
CA LEU A 92 0.13 -12.07 7.37
C LEU A 92 1.65 -12.26 7.28
N LYS A 93 2.16 -12.65 6.11
CA LYS A 93 3.61 -12.80 5.88
C LYS A 93 4.36 -11.47 5.98
N CYS A 94 3.76 -10.37 5.53
CA CYS A 94 4.36 -9.03 5.65
C CYS A 94 4.39 -8.54 7.11
N VAL A 95 3.35 -8.84 7.89
CA VAL A 95 3.36 -8.59 9.35
C VAL A 95 4.53 -9.32 10.01
N GLU A 96 4.69 -10.62 9.75
CA GLU A 96 5.79 -11.42 10.29
C GLU A 96 7.18 -10.95 9.82
N ALA A 97 7.27 -10.40 8.62
CA ALA A 97 8.52 -9.91 8.06
C ALA A 97 8.95 -8.55 8.63
N GLY A 98 8.03 -7.76 9.19
CA GLY A 98 8.32 -6.45 9.76
C GLY A 98 8.05 -5.28 8.82
N PHE A 99 7.07 -5.39 7.93
CA PHE A 99 6.51 -4.25 7.21
C PHE A 99 5.89 -3.26 8.18
N SER A 100 5.72 -2.00 7.76
CA SER A 100 5.07 -0.97 8.58
C SER A 100 3.66 -0.61 8.12
N SER A 101 3.27 -1.12 6.94
CA SER A 101 1.98 -0.88 6.31
C SER A 101 1.63 -2.04 5.38
N ILE A 102 0.36 -2.36 5.25
CA ILE A 102 -0.12 -3.38 4.31
C ILE A 102 -1.44 -2.94 3.67
N MET A 103 -1.67 -3.34 2.43
CA MET A 103 -2.96 -3.30 1.76
C MET A 103 -3.51 -4.72 1.62
N PHE A 104 -4.74 -4.91 2.07
CA PHE A 104 -5.53 -6.10 1.78
C PHE A 104 -6.45 -5.83 0.60
N ASP A 105 -6.16 -6.45 -0.52
CA ASP A 105 -7.04 -6.42 -1.67
C ASP A 105 -8.13 -7.49 -1.55
N GLY A 106 -9.23 -7.08 -0.94
CA GLY A 106 -10.43 -7.89 -0.78
C GLY A 106 -11.48 -7.67 -1.86
N SER A 107 -11.17 -6.90 -2.91
CA SER A 107 -12.13 -6.48 -3.95
C SER A 107 -12.78 -7.65 -4.70
N HIS A 108 -12.07 -8.77 -4.82
CA HIS A 108 -12.56 -9.98 -5.49
C HIS A 108 -13.44 -10.91 -4.62
N TYR A 109 -13.57 -10.61 -3.31
CA TYR A 109 -14.50 -11.33 -2.42
C TYR A 109 -15.87 -10.64 -2.39
N PRO A 110 -16.95 -11.39 -2.06
CA PRO A 110 -18.20 -10.78 -1.67
C PRO A 110 -17.97 -9.82 -0.50
N ILE A 111 -18.66 -8.70 -0.47
CA ILE A 111 -18.44 -7.62 0.51
C ILE A 111 -18.46 -8.10 1.97
N ASP A 112 -19.32 -9.05 2.33
CA ASP A 112 -19.39 -9.60 3.69
C ASP A 112 -18.09 -10.33 4.08
N GLU A 113 -17.48 -11.03 3.14
CA GLU A 113 -16.19 -11.71 3.33
C GLU A 113 -15.03 -10.71 3.38
N ASN A 114 -15.03 -9.70 2.50
CA ASN A 114 -14.05 -8.61 2.53
C ASN A 114 -14.05 -7.93 3.91
N VAL A 115 -15.23 -7.51 4.38
CA VAL A 115 -15.41 -6.89 5.70
C VAL A 115 -14.91 -7.79 6.84
N ALA A 116 -15.24 -9.09 6.80
CA ALA A 116 -14.82 -10.04 7.84
C ALA A 116 -13.29 -10.19 7.90
N LYS A 117 -12.65 -10.42 6.76
CA LYS A 117 -11.19 -10.56 6.65
C LYS A 117 -10.47 -9.25 7.05
N THR A 118 -10.96 -8.11 6.58
CA THR A 118 -10.42 -6.79 6.93
C THR A 118 -10.49 -6.56 8.45
N LYS A 119 -11.60 -6.92 9.08
CA LYS A 119 -11.78 -6.80 10.54
C LYS A 119 -10.79 -7.65 11.35
N GLU A 120 -10.41 -8.82 10.84
CA GLU A 120 -9.37 -9.65 11.46
C GLU A 120 -8.00 -8.98 11.33
N LEU A 121 -7.67 -8.50 10.14
CA LEU A 121 -6.40 -7.80 9.88
C LEU A 121 -6.25 -6.52 10.69
N VAL A 122 -7.33 -5.75 10.91
CA VAL A 122 -7.31 -4.55 11.78
C VAL A 122 -6.76 -4.87 13.16
N LYS A 123 -7.17 -6.00 13.76
CA LYS A 123 -6.68 -6.41 15.08
C LYS A 123 -5.18 -6.76 15.03
N ILE A 124 -4.77 -7.51 14.01
CA ILE A 124 -3.40 -7.96 13.84
C ILE A 124 -2.46 -6.76 13.64
N VAL A 125 -2.79 -5.84 12.74
CA VAL A 125 -1.94 -4.66 12.47
C VAL A 125 -1.85 -3.73 13.68
N ALA A 126 -2.91 -3.63 14.49
CA ALA A 126 -2.91 -2.83 15.71
C ALA A 126 -1.87 -3.34 16.73
N GLU A 127 -1.73 -4.67 16.89
CA GLU A 127 -0.74 -5.29 17.77
C GLU A 127 0.71 -5.03 17.33
N HIS A 128 0.91 -4.77 16.04
CA HIS A 128 2.22 -4.53 15.43
C HIS A 128 2.52 -3.05 15.11
N ASN A 129 1.63 -2.13 15.49
CA ASN A 129 1.75 -0.70 15.17
C ASN A 129 1.89 -0.43 13.66
N MET A 130 1.16 -1.18 12.85
CA MET A 130 1.13 -1.05 11.39
C MET A 130 -0.12 -0.33 10.93
N SER A 131 -0.11 0.20 9.71
CA SER A 131 -1.31 0.69 9.04
C SER A 131 -1.88 -0.35 8.09
N LEU A 132 -3.21 -0.35 7.95
CA LEU A 132 -3.97 -1.19 7.04
C LEU A 132 -4.73 -0.33 6.03
N GLU A 133 -4.54 -0.64 4.77
CA GLU A 133 -5.37 -0.26 3.65
C GLU A 133 -6.30 -1.42 3.26
N ALA A 134 -7.49 -1.11 2.77
CA ALA A 134 -8.39 -2.11 2.19
C ALA A 134 -9.02 -1.57 0.91
N GLU A 135 -9.43 -2.46 -0.01
CA GLU A 135 -10.00 -2.10 -1.30
C GLU A 135 -11.48 -2.44 -1.40
N VAL A 136 -12.22 -1.54 -2.06
CA VAL A 136 -13.63 -1.71 -2.46
C VAL A 136 -13.81 -1.27 -3.91
N GLY A 137 -14.59 -2.02 -4.67
CA GLY A 137 -14.61 -1.91 -6.12
C GLY A 137 -13.37 -2.57 -6.72
N SER A 138 -12.99 -2.23 -7.92
CA SER A 138 -11.74 -2.72 -8.49
C SER A 138 -11.02 -1.62 -9.28
N ILE A 139 -9.69 -1.59 -9.16
CA ILE A 139 -8.85 -0.77 -10.03
C ILE A 139 -8.77 -1.47 -11.39
N GLY A 140 -9.02 -0.73 -12.47
CA GLY A 140 -8.96 -1.27 -13.83
C GLY A 140 -7.53 -1.41 -14.35
N GLY A 141 -7.37 -2.02 -15.52
CA GLY A 141 -6.07 -2.21 -16.15
C GLY A 141 -5.35 -3.48 -15.72
N GLU A 142 -4.03 -3.52 -15.84
CA GLU A 142 -3.22 -4.70 -15.53
C GLU A 142 -2.06 -4.33 -14.61
N GLU A 143 -1.92 -5.09 -13.52
CA GLU A 143 -0.77 -5.02 -12.60
C GLU A 143 -0.38 -6.43 -12.15
N ASP A 144 0.91 -6.75 -12.17
CA ASP A 144 1.49 -8.07 -11.82
C ASP A 144 0.81 -9.27 -12.53
N GLY A 145 0.30 -9.05 -13.76
CA GLY A 145 -0.41 -10.08 -14.52
C GLY A 145 -1.88 -10.28 -14.10
N VAL A 146 -2.39 -9.48 -13.20
CA VAL A 146 -3.81 -9.44 -12.82
C VAL A 146 -4.51 -8.33 -13.59
N VAL A 147 -5.62 -8.69 -14.26
CA VAL A 147 -6.42 -7.74 -15.03
C VAL A 147 -7.66 -7.36 -14.23
N GLY A 148 -7.75 -6.09 -13.85
CA GLY A 148 -8.92 -5.51 -13.20
C GLY A 148 -9.93 -4.98 -14.21
N MET A 149 -11.23 -5.13 -13.93
CA MET A 149 -12.31 -4.62 -14.79
C MET A 149 -12.63 -3.15 -14.55
N GLY A 150 -12.17 -2.56 -13.44
CA GLY A 150 -12.39 -1.16 -13.12
C GLY A 150 -13.81 -0.87 -12.61
N GLU A 151 -14.33 -1.73 -11.75
CA GLU A 151 -15.64 -1.53 -11.16
C GLU A 151 -15.62 -0.39 -10.15
N CYS A 152 -16.53 0.59 -10.33
CA CYS A 152 -16.67 1.66 -9.35
C CYS A 152 -17.19 1.10 -8.02
N ALA A 153 -16.55 1.54 -6.94
CA ALA A 153 -16.91 1.16 -5.58
C ALA A 153 -18.31 1.68 -5.20
N ASP A 154 -19.09 0.83 -4.54
CA ASP A 154 -20.35 1.25 -3.94
C ASP A 154 -20.06 2.04 -2.64
N PRO A 155 -20.63 3.26 -2.46
CA PRO A 155 -20.40 4.08 -1.28
C PRO A 155 -20.78 3.42 0.05
N ASP A 156 -21.85 2.61 0.08
CA ASP A 156 -22.28 1.91 1.29
C ASP A 156 -21.31 0.77 1.63
N GLU A 157 -20.77 0.08 0.62
CA GLU A 157 -19.71 -0.90 0.82
C GLU A 157 -18.39 -0.26 1.31
N CYS A 158 -18.00 0.87 0.72
CA CYS A 158 -16.87 1.68 1.20
C CYS A 158 -17.03 2.03 2.68
N LYS A 159 -18.24 2.49 3.06
CA LYS A 159 -18.53 2.80 4.46
C LYS A 159 -18.42 1.57 5.36
N ARG A 160 -18.93 0.43 4.95
CA ARG A 160 -18.86 -0.83 5.72
C ARG A 160 -17.42 -1.25 5.99
N VAL A 161 -16.54 -1.17 4.98
CA VAL A 161 -15.12 -1.50 5.13
C VAL A 161 -14.41 -0.45 5.98
N ALA A 162 -14.70 0.84 5.80
CA ALA A 162 -14.11 1.90 6.62
C ALA A 162 -14.50 1.78 8.11
N ASP A 163 -15.74 1.42 8.40
CA ASP A 163 -16.26 1.31 9.77
C ASP A 163 -15.59 0.19 10.60
N VAL A 164 -14.87 -0.75 9.98
CA VAL A 164 -14.12 -1.77 10.75
C VAL A 164 -12.82 -1.24 11.35
N GLY A 165 -12.40 -0.02 11.00
CA GLY A 165 -11.26 0.65 11.62
C GLY A 165 -9.96 0.57 10.84
N ILE A 166 -10.03 0.45 9.52
CA ILE A 166 -8.86 0.61 8.63
C ILE A 166 -8.28 2.03 8.71
N ASN A 167 -7.04 2.20 8.27
CA ASN A 167 -6.37 3.50 8.31
C ASN A 167 -6.63 4.33 7.06
N PHE A 168 -6.76 3.69 5.89
CA PHE A 168 -7.10 4.32 4.61
C PHE A 168 -7.76 3.31 3.67
N LEU A 169 -8.47 3.82 2.66
CA LEU A 169 -9.28 3.05 1.74
C LEU A 169 -8.82 3.28 0.31
N SER A 170 -8.63 2.20 -0.43
CA SER A 170 -8.57 2.20 -1.89
C SER A 170 -9.98 1.99 -2.44
N ALA A 171 -10.45 2.91 -3.26
CA ALA A 171 -11.76 2.81 -3.88
C ALA A 171 -11.63 2.85 -5.41
N GLY A 172 -12.27 1.91 -6.09
CA GLY A 172 -12.44 1.97 -7.52
C GLY A 172 -13.31 3.17 -7.88
N ILE A 173 -12.75 4.14 -8.58
CA ILE A 173 -13.45 5.38 -9.00
C ILE A 173 -13.29 5.66 -10.48
N GLY A 174 -12.99 4.62 -11.28
CA GLY A 174 -12.67 4.74 -12.70
C GLY A 174 -11.17 4.90 -12.96
N ASN A 175 -10.34 4.83 -11.94
CA ASN A 175 -8.88 4.78 -12.04
C ASN A 175 -8.42 3.42 -12.57
N ILE A 176 -7.27 3.42 -13.26
CA ILE A 176 -6.70 2.22 -13.84
C ILE A 176 -5.19 2.15 -13.63
N HIS A 177 -4.67 0.94 -13.59
CA HIS A 177 -3.25 0.67 -13.74
C HIS A 177 -2.85 0.77 -15.21
N GLY A 178 -1.70 1.37 -15.50
CA GLY A 178 -1.17 1.52 -16.84
C GLY A 178 -1.63 2.78 -17.57
N LYS A 179 -1.66 2.72 -18.91
CA LYS A 179 -1.95 3.88 -19.76
C LYS A 179 -3.44 4.12 -19.90
N TYR A 180 -3.86 5.31 -19.50
CA TYR A 180 -5.25 5.75 -19.72
C TYR A 180 -5.59 5.85 -21.21
N PRO A 181 -6.83 5.48 -21.60
CA PRO A 181 -7.28 5.64 -23.00
C PRO A 181 -7.28 7.11 -23.41
N ALA A 182 -7.09 7.35 -24.73
CA ALA A 182 -6.96 8.72 -25.26
C ALA A 182 -8.20 9.61 -25.05
N ASN A 183 -9.36 8.99 -24.85
CA ASN A 183 -10.63 9.69 -24.58
C ASN A 183 -10.95 9.83 -23.08
N TRP A 184 -10.02 9.46 -22.18
CA TRP A 184 -10.22 9.60 -20.74
C TRP A 184 -10.22 11.08 -20.35
N GLN A 185 -11.22 11.51 -19.59
CA GLN A 185 -11.44 12.92 -19.24
C GLN A 185 -11.13 13.27 -17.78
N GLY A 186 -10.53 12.34 -17.05
CA GLY A 186 -10.21 12.51 -15.63
C GLY A 186 -11.20 11.80 -14.70
N LEU A 187 -10.91 11.86 -13.41
CA LEU A 187 -11.77 11.36 -12.33
C LEU A 187 -12.78 12.41 -11.91
#